data_982d2e11c458b6ee9e4c112cbbe87074
#
_entry.id   982d2e11c458b6ee9e4c112cbbe87074
#
_cell.length_a   1.000
_cell.length_b   1.000
_cell.length_c   1.000
_cell.angle_alpha   90.00
_cell.angle_beta   90.00
_cell.angle_gamma   90.00
#
_symmetry.space_group_name_H-M   'P 1'
#
loop_
_entity.id
_entity.type
_entity.pdbx_description
1 polymer ?
#
loop_
_entity_poly.entity_id
_entity_poly.type
_entity_poly.pdbx_seq_one_letter_code
_entity_poly.pdbx_strand_id
1 'polypeptide(L)'
;MDLPGWQRPIDTLTERMQQRVVQTMGEDVDVVMLVVSARERIGAGDRYVARHVFELGVPVVIVVNKVDRLKAGHIASQMKQAATLGPFHALHPVSATTGDGIDELRGDLVSLLPDGPLLYPPDTATDLPLEARIAEAVREQALRLTKEEVPHAVTAEVVSIEEGHVHVRLYTETESQKQILIGKGGTMVREIGRSARPFVEQLLGRPVYLELQVKSAPKWRRNETMLERLGL
;
A
#
# COMPACT_ATOMS: atom_id res chain seq x y z
N MET A 1 -6.45 5.04 9.34
CA MET A 1 -6.20 3.70 8.72
C MET A 1 -6.00 3.88 7.23
N ASP A 2 -4.95 3.27 6.66
CA ASP A 2 -4.76 3.24 5.20
C ASP A 2 -5.53 2.06 4.62
N LEU A 3 -6.29 2.31 3.55
CA LEU A 3 -7.14 1.31 2.92
C LEU A 3 -6.60 0.95 1.53
N PRO A 4 -6.75 -0.32 1.08
CA PRO A 4 -6.47 -0.67 -0.29
C PRO A 4 -7.25 0.21 -1.26
N GLY A 5 -6.64 0.56 -2.40
CA GLY A 5 -7.34 1.33 -3.42
C GLY A 5 -8.64 0.64 -3.86
N TRP A 6 -9.73 1.39 -3.95
CA TRP A 6 -11.01 0.87 -4.39
C TRP A 6 -10.95 0.53 -5.89
N GLN A 7 -11.06 -0.74 -6.19
CA GLN A 7 -11.06 -1.23 -7.57
C GLN A 7 -12.11 -2.33 -7.76
N ARG A 8 -12.53 -2.54 -8.99
CA ARG A 8 -13.43 -3.66 -9.29
C ARG A 8 -12.70 -4.98 -9.04
N PRO A 9 -13.27 -5.92 -8.26
CA PRO A 9 -12.64 -7.21 -8.00
C PRO A 9 -12.44 -8.00 -9.29
N ILE A 10 -11.25 -8.56 -9.45
CA ILE A 10 -10.89 -9.45 -10.57
C ILE A 10 -10.42 -10.82 -10.11
N ASP A 11 -10.11 -10.95 -8.83
CA ASP A 11 -9.66 -12.18 -8.17
C ASP A 11 -10.02 -12.14 -6.67
N THR A 12 -9.85 -13.26 -5.97
CA THR A 12 -10.18 -13.37 -4.53
C THR A 12 -9.40 -12.39 -3.66
N LEU A 13 -8.14 -12.10 -3.99
CA LEU A 13 -7.35 -11.10 -3.27
C LEU A 13 -8.01 -9.71 -3.35
N THR A 14 -8.34 -9.26 -4.56
CA THR A 14 -8.97 -7.95 -4.76
C THR A 14 -10.38 -7.88 -4.19
N GLU A 15 -11.10 -9.01 -4.14
CA GLU A 15 -12.39 -9.11 -3.46
C GLU A 15 -12.24 -8.95 -1.94
N ARG A 16 -11.28 -9.63 -1.30
CA ARG A 16 -10.95 -9.44 0.11
C ARG A 16 -10.53 -8.01 0.43
N MET A 17 -9.70 -7.41 -0.43
CA MET A 17 -9.32 -6.00 -0.29
C MET A 17 -10.54 -5.07 -0.29
N GLN A 18 -11.48 -5.29 -1.21
CA GLN A 18 -12.71 -4.51 -1.26
C GLN A 18 -13.61 -4.77 -0.05
N GLN A 19 -13.77 -6.01 0.40
CA GLN A 19 -14.52 -6.35 1.61
C GLN A 19 -13.94 -5.65 2.84
N ARG A 20 -12.62 -5.62 2.99
CA ARG A 20 -11.94 -4.88 4.08
C ARG A 20 -12.24 -3.38 4.03
N VAL A 21 -12.23 -2.77 2.83
CA VAL A 21 -12.62 -1.35 2.69
C VAL A 21 -14.06 -1.13 3.13
N VAL A 22 -15.01 -1.95 2.64
CA VAL A 22 -16.43 -1.83 3.01
C VAL A 22 -16.64 -2.05 4.51
N GLN A 23 -15.98 -3.05 5.09
CA GLN A 23 -16.07 -3.31 6.54
C GLN A 23 -15.54 -2.12 7.34
N THR A 24 -14.35 -1.62 7.02
CA THR A 24 -13.78 -0.45 7.72
C THR A 24 -14.63 0.79 7.56
N MET A 25 -15.23 1.01 6.38
CA MET A 25 -16.16 2.14 6.18
C MET A 25 -17.47 2.00 6.99
N GLY A 26 -17.83 0.79 7.43
CA GLY A 26 -18.98 0.53 8.30
C GLY A 26 -18.66 0.62 9.80
N GLU A 27 -17.40 0.78 10.18
CA GLU A 27 -16.94 0.99 11.56
C GLU A 27 -17.00 2.48 11.94
N ASP A 28 -16.69 2.81 13.20
CA ASP A 28 -16.64 4.19 13.69
C ASP A 28 -15.51 4.98 13.02
N VAL A 29 -15.84 5.68 11.93
CA VAL A 29 -14.93 6.53 11.15
C VAL A 29 -15.26 7.99 11.42
N ASP A 30 -14.31 8.76 11.93
CA ASP A 30 -14.51 10.19 12.24
C ASP A 30 -14.37 11.08 11.01
N VAL A 31 -13.47 10.74 10.07
CA VAL A 31 -13.17 11.51 8.85
C VAL A 31 -12.67 10.59 7.74
N VAL A 32 -13.03 10.89 6.50
CA VAL A 32 -12.51 10.20 5.33
C VAL A 32 -11.64 11.13 4.49
N MET A 33 -10.45 10.67 4.16
CA MET A 33 -9.57 11.33 3.20
C MET A 33 -9.69 10.63 1.82
N LEU A 34 -10.33 11.30 0.88
CA LEU A 34 -10.50 10.82 -0.49
C LEU A 34 -9.35 11.34 -1.37
N VAL A 35 -8.42 10.46 -1.75
CA VAL A 35 -7.24 10.83 -2.53
C VAL A 35 -7.45 10.55 -4.01
N VAL A 36 -7.28 11.59 -4.84
CA VAL A 36 -7.30 11.48 -6.31
C VAL A 36 -5.97 11.95 -6.90
N SER A 37 -5.61 11.40 -8.06
CA SER A 37 -4.37 11.78 -8.76
C SER A 37 -4.59 13.04 -9.59
N ALA A 38 -3.77 14.07 -9.39
CA ALA A 38 -3.79 15.27 -10.23
C ALA A 38 -3.39 15.00 -11.68
N ARG A 39 -2.71 13.88 -11.97
CA ARG A 39 -2.22 13.50 -13.30
C ARG A 39 -3.27 12.86 -14.19
N GLU A 40 -4.33 12.38 -13.60
CA GLU A 40 -5.39 11.64 -14.28
C GLU A 40 -6.69 12.42 -14.26
N ARG A 41 -7.50 12.25 -15.29
CA ARG A 41 -8.84 12.84 -15.28
C ARG A 41 -9.72 12.12 -14.28
N ILE A 42 -10.48 12.87 -13.49
CA ILE A 42 -11.51 12.30 -12.64
C ILE A 42 -12.55 11.60 -13.52
N GLY A 43 -12.58 10.28 -13.39
CA GLY A 43 -13.38 9.38 -14.21
C GLY A 43 -14.60 8.80 -13.52
N ALA A 44 -15.18 7.79 -14.13
CA ALA A 44 -16.33 7.06 -13.58
C ALA A 44 -15.97 6.30 -12.29
N GLY A 45 -14.74 5.78 -12.21
CA GLY A 45 -14.23 5.09 -11.03
C GLY A 45 -14.17 6.01 -9.81
N ASP A 46 -13.56 7.20 -9.96
CA ASP A 46 -13.48 8.19 -8.87
C ASP A 46 -14.85 8.63 -8.38
N ARG A 47 -15.80 8.84 -9.30
CA ARG A 47 -17.20 9.19 -8.95
C ARG A 47 -17.94 8.04 -8.26
N TYR A 48 -17.63 6.79 -8.64
CA TYR A 48 -18.19 5.63 -7.99
C TYR A 48 -17.71 5.55 -6.53
N VAL A 49 -16.41 5.66 -6.29
CA VAL A 49 -15.83 5.69 -4.94
C VAL A 49 -16.36 6.87 -4.14
N ALA A 50 -16.36 8.07 -4.71
CA ALA A 50 -16.85 9.28 -4.07
C ALA A 50 -18.30 9.14 -3.57
N ARG A 51 -19.20 8.57 -4.38
CA ARG A 51 -20.58 8.31 -3.97
C ARG A 51 -20.65 7.51 -2.67
N HIS A 52 -19.93 6.38 -2.58
CA HIS A 52 -19.93 5.54 -1.38
C HIS A 52 -19.31 6.26 -0.17
N VAL A 53 -18.25 7.04 -0.40
CA VAL A 53 -17.60 7.82 0.65
C VAL A 53 -18.57 8.87 1.21
N PHE A 54 -19.29 9.59 0.36
CA PHE A 54 -20.23 10.61 0.82
C PHE A 54 -21.53 10.05 1.44
N GLU A 55 -21.88 8.80 1.15
CA GLU A 55 -23.00 8.09 1.80
C GLU A 55 -22.74 7.77 3.28
N LEU A 56 -21.48 7.82 3.74
CA LEU A 56 -21.12 7.56 5.14
C LEU A 56 -21.60 8.67 6.11
N GLY A 57 -21.84 9.87 5.60
CA GLY A 57 -22.34 10.99 6.41
C GLY A 57 -21.29 11.61 7.35
N VAL A 58 -20.02 11.26 7.21
CA VAL A 58 -18.89 11.85 7.96
C VAL A 58 -18.17 12.92 7.14
N PRO A 59 -17.39 13.82 7.78
CA PRO A 59 -16.58 14.80 7.06
C PRO A 59 -15.65 14.13 6.03
N VAL A 60 -15.62 14.64 4.80
CA VAL A 60 -14.75 14.17 3.73
C VAL A 60 -13.78 15.27 3.35
N VAL A 61 -12.48 14.95 3.41
CA VAL A 61 -11.40 15.81 2.90
C VAL A 61 -10.92 15.23 1.58
N ILE A 62 -11.05 16.00 0.49
CA ILE A 62 -10.55 15.59 -0.81
C ILE A 62 -9.10 16.04 -0.97
N VAL A 63 -8.23 15.13 -1.41
CA VAL A 63 -6.82 15.38 -1.63
C VAL A 63 -6.48 15.15 -3.11
N VAL A 64 -6.04 16.20 -3.78
CA VAL A 64 -5.55 16.13 -5.17
C VAL A 64 -4.02 15.98 -5.12
N ASN A 65 -3.52 14.75 -5.17
CA ASN A 65 -2.09 14.44 -4.99
C ASN A 65 -1.30 14.44 -6.31
N LYS A 66 0.02 14.52 -6.22
CA LYS A 66 1.02 14.54 -7.32
C LYS A 66 1.03 15.87 -8.10
N VAL A 67 0.77 16.99 -7.42
CA VAL A 67 0.74 18.32 -8.05
C VAL A 67 2.13 18.84 -8.48
N ASP A 68 3.21 18.29 -7.89
CA ASP A 68 4.62 18.60 -8.21
C ASP A 68 4.96 18.46 -9.71
N ARG A 69 4.18 17.68 -10.44
CA ARG A 69 4.41 17.39 -11.87
C ARG A 69 3.50 18.18 -12.80
N LEU A 70 2.78 19.17 -12.28
CA LEU A 70 1.79 19.94 -13.06
C LEU A 70 2.02 21.44 -12.98
N LYS A 71 1.60 22.14 -14.02
CA LYS A 71 1.54 23.61 -14.03
C LYS A 71 0.31 24.10 -13.25
N ALA A 72 0.38 25.29 -12.66
CA ALA A 72 -0.67 25.87 -11.84
C ALA A 72 -2.07 25.84 -12.49
N GLY A 73 -2.17 26.11 -13.79
CA GLY A 73 -3.45 26.07 -14.51
C GLY A 73 -4.07 24.68 -14.58
N HIS A 74 -3.25 23.62 -14.68
CA HIS A 74 -3.72 22.24 -14.63
C HIS A 74 -4.17 21.85 -13.20
N ILE A 75 -3.43 22.27 -12.17
CA ILE A 75 -3.82 22.07 -10.77
C ILE A 75 -5.18 22.68 -10.52
N ALA A 76 -5.40 23.94 -10.91
CA ALA A 76 -6.68 24.62 -10.75
C ALA A 76 -7.83 23.89 -11.48
N SER A 77 -7.56 23.36 -12.68
CA SER A 77 -8.54 22.56 -13.42
C SER A 77 -8.89 21.27 -12.71
N GLN A 78 -7.90 20.54 -12.16
CA GLN A 78 -8.12 19.31 -11.40
C GLN A 78 -8.86 19.57 -10.10
N MET A 79 -8.53 20.65 -9.40
CA MET A 79 -9.26 21.09 -8.19
C MET A 79 -10.74 21.35 -8.49
N LYS A 80 -11.06 22.04 -9.61
CA LYS A 80 -12.45 22.24 -10.02
C LYS A 80 -13.17 20.93 -10.32
N GLN A 81 -12.51 19.97 -10.96
CA GLN A 81 -13.11 18.66 -11.21
C GLN A 81 -13.28 17.86 -9.91
N ALA A 82 -12.32 17.88 -9.01
CA ALA A 82 -12.41 17.22 -7.72
C ALA A 82 -13.57 17.81 -6.87
N ALA A 83 -13.78 19.10 -6.91
CA ALA A 83 -14.90 19.76 -6.23
C ALA A 83 -16.29 19.30 -6.72
N THR A 84 -16.38 18.63 -7.89
CA THR A 84 -17.67 18.09 -8.38
C THR A 84 -17.96 16.68 -7.87
N LEU A 85 -17.07 16.06 -7.09
CA LEU A 85 -17.26 14.69 -6.59
C LEU A 85 -18.37 14.57 -5.55
N GLY A 86 -18.58 15.61 -4.72
CA GLY A 86 -19.60 15.63 -3.69
C GLY A 86 -19.39 16.74 -2.65
N PRO A 87 -20.18 16.78 -1.58
CA PRO A 87 -20.07 17.76 -0.51
C PRO A 87 -18.86 17.45 0.38
N PHE A 88 -17.76 18.16 0.19
CA PHE A 88 -16.53 17.98 0.96
C PHE A 88 -16.38 19.04 2.07
N HIS A 89 -15.65 18.71 3.12
CA HIS A 89 -15.25 19.64 4.18
C HIS A 89 -14.10 20.54 3.71
N ALA A 90 -13.06 19.95 3.15
CA ALA A 90 -11.88 20.64 2.62
C ALA A 90 -11.36 19.96 1.36
N LEU A 91 -10.58 20.72 0.53
CA LEU A 91 -10.01 20.25 -0.72
C LEU A 91 -8.60 20.77 -0.84
N HIS A 92 -7.60 19.84 -0.76
CA HIS A 92 -6.19 20.16 -0.73
C HIS A 92 -5.44 19.69 -1.99
N PRO A 93 -4.73 20.59 -2.69
CA PRO A 93 -3.72 20.19 -3.65
C PRO A 93 -2.42 19.85 -2.88
N VAL A 94 -1.90 18.64 -3.06
CA VAL A 94 -0.70 18.20 -2.34
C VAL A 94 0.31 17.48 -3.23
N SER A 95 1.55 17.45 -2.80
CA SER A 95 2.55 16.50 -3.29
C SER A 95 3.12 15.71 -2.12
N ALA A 96 2.75 14.46 -2.00
CA ALA A 96 3.30 13.56 -1.00
C ALA A 96 4.83 13.33 -1.17
N THR A 97 5.38 13.61 -2.36
CA THR A 97 6.82 13.46 -2.65
C THR A 97 7.62 14.67 -2.18
N THR A 98 7.11 15.88 -2.37
CA THR A 98 7.81 17.13 -1.99
C THR A 98 7.40 17.66 -0.62
N GLY A 99 6.24 17.23 -0.11
CA GLY A 99 5.65 17.73 1.13
C GLY A 99 4.74 18.94 0.94
N ASP A 100 4.62 19.46 -0.30
CA ASP A 100 3.77 20.63 -0.57
C ASP A 100 2.32 20.36 -0.17
N GLY A 101 1.71 21.26 0.61
CA GLY A 101 0.33 21.19 1.07
C GLY A 101 0.04 20.14 2.15
N ILE A 102 1.05 19.42 2.64
CA ILE A 102 0.86 18.35 3.64
C ILE A 102 0.56 18.91 5.03
N ASP A 103 1.19 20.02 5.41
CA ASP A 103 0.98 20.61 6.75
C ASP A 103 -0.42 21.19 6.89
N GLU A 104 -0.95 21.85 5.87
CA GLU A 104 -2.33 22.36 5.83
C GLU A 104 -3.34 21.21 5.87
N LEU A 105 -3.12 20.17 5.05
CA LEU A 105 -3.93 18.96 5.06
C LEU A 105 -3.95 18.31 6.44
N ARG A 106 -2.80 18.17 7.08
CA ARG A 106 -2.66 17.59 8.42
C ARG A 106 -3.42 18.41 9.46
N GLY A 107 -3.30 19.75 9.38
CA GLY A 107 -4.02 20.66 10.27
C GLY A 107 -5.54 20.49 10.19
N ASP A 108 -6.09 20.42 8.99
CA ASP A 108 -7.54 20.22 8.79
C ASP A 108 -7.99 18.84 9.26
N LEU A 109 -7.24 17.77 8.94
CA LEU A 109 -7.57 16.43 9.42
C LEU A 109 -7.59 16.35 10.95
N VAL A 110 -6.57 16.91 11.61
CA VAL A 110 -6.49 16.93 13.09
C VAL A 110 -7.65 17.71 13.69
N SER A 111 -8.06 18.82 13.08
CA SER A 111 -9.19 19.63 13.57
C SER A 111 -10.56 18.93 13.50
N LEU A 112 -10.67 17.90 12.67
CA LEU A 112 -11.89 17.11 12.49
C LEU A 112 -11.96 15.88 13.41
N LEU A 113 -10.85 15.49 14.01
CA LEU A 113 -10.79 14.33 14.89
C LEU A 113 -11.25 14.70 16.30
N PRO A 114 -12.05 13.86 16.97
CA PRO A 114 -12.41 14.05 18.35
C PRO A 114 -11.20 13.86 19.28
N ASP A 115 -11.21 14.54 20.42
CA ASP A 115 -10.26 14.22 21.50
C ASP A 115 -10.53 12.82 22.04
N GLY A 116 -9.48 12.04 22.23
CA GLY A 116 -9.59 10.67 22.69
C GLY A 116 -8.34 10.15 23.40
N PRO A 117 -8.41 8.96 24.03
CA PRO A 117 -7.25 8.33 24.62
C PRO A 117 -6.27 7.89 23.53
N LEU A 118 -4.99 7.79 23.90
CA LEU A 118 -3.99 7.18 23.04
C LEU A 118 -4.35 5.71 22.80
N LEU A 119 -4.65 5.36 21.57
CA LEU A 119 -4.99 3.97 21.18
C LEU A 119 -3.74 3.08 21.07
N TYR A 120 -2.58 3.70 20.81
CA TYR A 120 -1.29 3.02 20.75
C TYR A 120 -0.26 3.74 21.63
N PRO A 121 0.72 3.02 22.20
CA PRO A 121 1.85 3.65 22.89
C PRO A 121 2.56 4.64 21.96
N PRO A 122 3.06 5.79 22.50
CA PRO A 122 3.68 6.85 21.67
C PRO A 122 4.84 6.36 20.79
N ASP A 123 5.56 5.33 21.25
CA ASP A 123 6.72 4.77 20.55
C ASP A 123 6.37 3.65 19.56
N THR A 124 5.08 3.34 19.40
CA THR A 124 4.62 2.30 18.46
C THR A 124 4.55 2.86 17.04
N ALA A 125 5.55 2.57 16.22
CA ALA A 125 5.59 3.00 14.84
C ALA A 125 4.63 2.20 13.92
N THR A 126 4.31 0.95 14.30
CA THR A 126 3.44 0.04 13.54
C THR A 126 2.99 -1.12 14.42
N ASP A 127 1.79 -1.63 14.17
CA ASP A 127 1.22 -2.83 14.78
C ASP A 127 1.43 -4.11 13.95
N LEU A 128 2.07 -3.98 12.78
CA LEU A 128 2.36 -5.12 11.91
C LEU A 128 3.33 -6.10 12.60
N PRO A 129 3.04 -7.43 12.56
CA PRO A 129 3.95 -8.46 13.04
C PRO A 129 5.34 -8.35 12.39
N LEU A 130 6.38 -8.73 13.13
CA LEU A 130 7.76 -8.66 12.65
C LEU A 130 7.97 -9.43 11.35
N GLU A 131 7.35 -10.60 11.23
CA GLU A 131 7.38 -11.45 10.03
C GLU A 131 6.80 -10.73 8.81
N ALA A 132 5.67 -10.04 8.98
CA ALA A 132 5.05 -9.27 7.91
C ALA A 132 5.95 -8.10 7.45
N ARG A 133 6.59 -7.41 8.38
CA ARG A 133 7.53 -6.31 8.10
C ARG A 133 8.77 -6.80 7.35
N ILE A 134 9.31 -7.96 7.74
CA ILE A 134 10.45 -8.60 7.06
C ILE A 134 10.04 -9.03 5.63
N ALA A 135 8.89 -9.70 5.50
CA ALA A 135 8.37 -10.12 4.20
C ALA A 135 8.18 -8.92 3.26
N GLU A 136 7.61 -7.82 3.76
CA GLU A 136 7.40 -6.61 2.97
C GLU A 136 8.72 -5.92 2.60
N ALA A 137 9.71 -5.87 3.50
CA ALA A 137 11.03 -5.34 3.17
C ALA A 137 11.72 -6.10 2.02
N VAL A 138 11.58 -7.43 2.00
CA VAL A 138 12.09 -8.27 0.90
C VAL A 138 11.26 -8.07 -0.37
N ARG A 139 9.93 -8.03 -0.26
CA ARG A 139 9.03 -7.80 -1.40
C ARG A 139 9.29 -6.45 -2.06
N GLU A 140 9.49 -5.40 -1.28
CA GLU A 140 9.80 -4.06 -1.80
C GLU A 140 11.07 -4.06 -2.68
N GLN A 141 12.12 -4.76 -2.27
CA GLN A 141 13.33 -4.85 -3.10
C GLN A 141 13.09 -5.67 -4.38
N ALA A 142 12.28 -6.72 -4.31
CA ALA A 142 11.87 -7.45 -5.50
C ALA A 142 11.09 -6.54 -6.47
N LEU A 143 10.17 -5.70 -5.96
CA LEU A 143 9.42 -4.72 -6.75
C LEU A 143 10.32 -3.67 -7.40
N ARG A 144 11.31 -3.15 -6.66
CA ARG A 144 12.25 -2.12 -7.15
C ARG A 144 13.19 -2.62 -8.25
N LEU A 145 13.58 -3.88 -8.17
CA LEU A 145 14.56 -4.49 -9.07
C LEU A 145 13.94 -5.18 -10.28
N THR A 146 12.62 -5.37 -10.28
CA THR A 146 11.88 -5.97 -11.40
C THR A 146 11.02 -4.94 -12.14
N LYS A 147 10.61 -5.28 -13.36
CA LYS A 147 9.83 -4.40 -14.25
C LYS A 147 8.63 -5.15 -14.82
N GLU A 148 7.78 -4.39 -15.53
CA GLU A 148 6.62 -4.88 -16.25
C GLU A 148 5.60 -5.56 -15.31
N GLU A 149 5.27 -6.81 -15.54
CA GLU A 149 4.20 -7.53 -14.83
C GLU A 149 4.67 -8.28 -13.58
N VAL A 150 5.99 -8.47 -13.42
CA VAL A 150 6.56 -9.23 -12.30
C VAL A 150 6.25 -8.56 -10.94
N PRO A 151 6.38 -7.24 -10.78
CA PRO A 151 6.05 -6.55 -9.53
C PRO A 151 4.64 -6.85 -9.01
N HIS A 152 3.66 -6.96 -9.91
CA HIS A 152 2.27 -7.20 -9.54
C HIS A 152 1.95 -8.65 -9.16
N ALA A 153 2.84 -9.59 -9.50
CA ALA A 153 2.67 -11.02 -9.27
C ALA A 153 3.46 -11.57 -8.09
N VAL A 154 4.31 -10.73 -7.45
CA VAL A 154 5.21 -11.16 -6.37
C VAL A 154 4.59 -10.93 -4.99
N THR A 155 4.66 -11.97 -4.16
CA THR A 155 4.45 -11.87 -2.72
C THR A 155 5.57 -12.55 -1.96
N ALA A 156 5.69 -12.27 -0.65
CA ALA A 156 6.73 -12.80 0.21
C ALA A 156 6.16 -13.38 1.51
N GLU A 157 6.80 -14.40 2.05
CA GLU A 157 6.46 -15.06 3.30
C GLU A 157 7.75 -15.33 4.08
N VAL A 158 7.78 -15.00 5.36
CA VAL A 158 8.84 -15.46 6.25
C VAL A 158 8.56 -16.92 6.63
N VAL A 159 9.53 -17.79 6.36
CA VAL A 159 9.42 -19.23 6.66
C VAL A 159 9.95 -19.54 8.06
N SER A 160 11.10 -18.94 8.42
CA SER A 160 11.67 -19.06 9.77
C SER A 160 12.54 -17.84 10.08
N ILE A 161 12.61 -17.53 11.38
CA ILE A 161 13.56 -16.59 11.97
C ILE A 161 14.30 -17.34 13.05
N GLU A 162 15.59 -17.59 12.82
CA GLU A 162 16.47 -18.28 13.75
C GLU A 162 17.61 -17.36 14.19
N GLU A 163 18.44 -17.80 15.13
CA GLU A 163 19.58 -17.00 15.54
C GLU A 163 20.58 -16.85 14.37
N GLY A 164 20.71 -15.60 13.89
CA GLY A 164 21.60 -15.29 12.78
C GLY A 164 21.11 -15.69 11.39
N HIS A 165 19.93 -16.30 11.23
CA HIS A 165 19.40 -16.75 9.96
C HIS A 165 17.94 -16.41 9.79
N VAL A 166 17.57 -15.84 8.64
CA VAL A 166 16.19 -15.54 8.24
C VAL A 166 15.92 -16.16 6.87
N HIS A 167 14.93 -17.02 6.81
CA HIS A 167 14.49 -17.64 5.56
C HIS A 167 13.20 -16.98 5.06
N VAL A 168 13.26 -16.38 3.88
CA VAL A 168 12.08 -15.77 3.23
C VAL A 168 11.82 -16.44 1.89
N ARG A 169 10.56 -16.71 1.63
CA ARG A 169 10.11 -17.28 0.37
C ARG A 169 9.36 -16.24 -0.46
N LEU A 170 9.80 -16.06 -1.68
CA LEU A 170 9.15 -15.24 -2.70
C LEU A 170 8.28 -16.15 -3.58
N TYR A 171 7.05 -15.74 -3.83
CA TYR A 171 6.12 -16.45 -4.70
C TYR A 171 5.81 -15.63 -5.95
N THR A 172 5.65 -16.32 -7.07
CA THR A 172 5.19 -15.77 -8.35
C THR A 172 4.06 -16.61 -8.90
N GLU A 173 3.26 -16.08 -9.82
CA GLU A 173 2.15 -16.82 -10.42
C GLU A 173 2.59 -17.81 -11.50
N THR A 174 3.70 -17.53 -12.18
CA THR A 174 4.16 -18.36 -13.31
C THR A 174 5.63 -18.74 -13.16
N GLU A 175 6.01 -19.83 -13.82
CA GLU A 175 7.42 -20.28 -13.87
C GLU A 175 8.31 -19.27 -14.60
N SER A 176 7.79 -18.58 -15.62
CA SER A 176 8.52 -17.52 -16.32
C SER A 176 8.87 -16.37 -15.38
N GLN A 177 7.93 -15.89 -14.57
CA GLN A 177 8.17 -14.85 -13.57
C GLN A 177 9.19 -15.31 -12.51
N LYS A 178 9.11 -16.58 -12.09
CA LYS A 178 10.11 -17.17 -11.17
C LYS A 178 11.51 -17.12 -11.77
N GLN A 179 11.68 -17.47 -13.04
CA GLN A 179 12.98 -17.39 -13.70
C GLN A 179 13.51 -15.94 -13.78
N ILE A 180 12.64 -14.96 -13.96
CA ILE A 180 13.01 -13.52 -13.92
C ILE A 180 13.51 -13.15 -12.53
N LEU A 181 12.79 -13.54 -11.46
CA LEU A 181 13.20 -13.26 -10.07
C LEU A 181 14.49 -13.99 -9.66
N ILE A 182 14.74 -15.17 -10.18
CA ILE A 182 16.01 -15.87 -9.94
C ILE A 182 17.14 -15.16 -10.70
N GLY A 183 16.89 -14.81 -11.96
CA GLY A 183 17.88 -14.24 -12.87
C GLY A 183 18.92 -15.24 -13.33
N LYS A 184 19.71 -14.87 -14.36
CA LYS A 184 20.76 -15.74 -14.91
C LYS A 184 21.77 -16.12 -13.82
N GLY A 185 21.91 -17.42 -13.54
CA GLY A 185 22.81 -17.91 -12.48
C GLY A 185 22.49 -17.38 -11.07
N GLY A 186 21.24 -17.03 -10.80
CA GLY A 186 20.80 -16.53 -9.47
C GLY A 186 21.20 -15.08 -9.17
N THR A 187 21.50 -14.28 -10.19
CA THR A 187 21.98 -12.90 -9.99
C THR A 187 20.90 -12.00 -9.39
N MET A 188 19.65 -12.09 -9.86
CA MET A 188 18.57 -11.23 -9.41
C MET A 188 18.19 -11.53 -7.95
N VAL A 189 17.95 -12.80 -7.59
CA VAL A 189 17.60 -13.17 -6.22
C VAL A 189 18.69 -12.81 -5.22
N ARG A 190 19.97 -12.91 -5.61
CA ARG A 190 21.10 -12.44 -4.77
C ARG A 190 21.08 -10.93 -4.58
N GLU A 191 20.77 -10.17 -5.64
CA GLU A 191 20.68 -8.71 -5.56
C GLU A 191 19.53 -8.28 -4.67
N ILE A 192 18.35 -8.93 -4.80
CA ILE A 192 17.20 -8.71 -3.90
C ILE A 192 17.62 -8.97 -2.46
N GLY A 193 18.27 -10.11 -2.16
CA GLY A 193 18.72 -10.44 -0.81
C GLY A 193 19.74 -9.46 -0.26
N ARG A 194 20.70 -9.02 -1.09
CA ARG A 194 21.69 -8.02 -0.69
C ARG A 194 21.05 -6.67 -0.37
N SER A 195 20.10 -6.24 -1.16
CA SER A 195 19.39 -4.97 -0.97
C SER A 195 18.42 -4.99 0.20
N ALA A 196 17.76 -6.14 0.46
CA ALA A 196 16.81 -6.30 1.56
C ALA A 196 17.48 -6.48 2.92
N ARG A 197 18.65 -7.13 2.98
CA ARG A 197 19.31 -7.50 4.23
C ARG A 197 19.50 -6.36 5.22
N PRO A 198 19.96 -5.15 4.84
CA PRO A 198 20.12 -4.05 5.80
C PRO A 198 18.80 -3.67 6.50
N PHE A 199 17.68 -3.73 5.79
CA PHE A 199 16.36 -3.44 6.36
C PHE A 199 15.93 -4.54 7.33
N VAL A 200 16.20 -5.81 7.00
CA VAL A 200 15.89 -6.95 7.88
C VAL A 200 16.77 -6.90 9.14
N GLU A 201 18.05 -6.59 9.02
CA GLU A 201 18.98 -6.39 10.15
C GLU A 201 18.54 -5.24 11.05
N GLN A 202 18.07 -4.13 10.47
CA GLN A 202 17.52 -3.01 11.23
C GLN A 202 16.25 -3.41 12.01
N LEU A 203 15.35 -4.20 11.41
CA LEU A 203 14.15 -4.70 12.06
C LEU A 203 14.46 -5.64 13.24
N LEU A 204 15.51 -6.44 13.10
CA LEU A 204 15.92 -7.45 14.10
C LEU A 204 16.92 -6.90 15.14
N GLY A 205 17.52 -5.72 14.88
CA GLY A 205 18.56 -5.13 15.72
C GLY A 205 19.88 -5.91 15.74
N ARG A 206 20.10 -6.82 14.78
CA ARG A 206 21.29 -7.68 14.70
C ARG A 206 21.62 -8.10 13.26
N PRO A 207 22.89 -8.43 12.96
CA PRO A 207 23.27 -9.01 11.68
C PRO A 207 22.61 -10.37 11.44
N VAL A 208 22.23 -10.64 10.17
CA VAL A 208 21.63 -11.92 9.79
C VAL A 208 22.11 -12.39 8.42
N TYR A 209 22.10 -13.70 8.23
CA TYR A 209 22.12 -14.31 6.93
C TYR A 209 20.68 -14.38 6.40
N LEU A 210 20.41 -13.66 5.32
CA LEU A 210 19.10 -13.66 4.67
C LEU A 210 19.09 -14.66 3.51
N GLU A 211 18.39 -15.76 3.69
CA GLU A 211 18.15 -16.77 2.67
C GLU A 211 16.86 -16.46 1.91
N LEU A 212 16.96 -16.40 0.58
CA LEU A 212 15.79 -16.22 -0.28
C LEU A 212 15.54 -17.45 -1.14
N GLN A 213 14.32 -17.97 -1.07
CA GLN A 213 13.84 -19.05 -1.94
C GLN A 213 12.73 -18.53 -2.86
N VAL A 214 12.82 -18.78 -4.17
CA VAL A 214 11.76 -18.40 -5.13
C VAL A 214 10.95 -19.63 -5.52
N LYS A 215 9.62 -19.56 -5.38
CA LYS A 215 8.68 -20.62 -5.78
C LYS A 215 7.61 -20.09 -6.73
N SER A 216 7.20 -20.93 -7.66
CA SER A 216 5.97 -20.71 -8.43
C SER A 216 4.77 -21.20 -7.63
N ALA A 217 3.74 -20.36 -7.51
CA ALA A 217 2.46 -20.66 -6.90
C ALA A 217 1.34 -20.19 -7.83
N PRO A 218 0.95 -21.00 -8.82
CA PRO A 218 -0.03 -20.61 -9.82
C PRO A 218 -1.35 -20.17 -9.17
N LYS A 219 -1.85 -19.01 -9.61
CA LYS A 219 -3.13 -18.44 -9.14
C LYS A 219 -3.19 -18.22 -7.61
N TRP A 220 -2.05 -17.95 -6.96
CA TRP A 220 -2.01 -17.72 -5.50
C TRP A 220 -3.01 -16.64 -5.04
N ARG A 221 -3.27 -15.62 -5.88
CA ARG A 221 -4.24 -14.54 -5.61
C ARG A 221 -5.70 -15.02 -5.56
N ARG A 222 -5.98 -16.27 -5.97
CA ARG A 222 -7.29 -16.93 -5.93
C ARG A 222 -7.35 -18.08 -4.94
N ASN A 223 -6.27 -18.31 -4.19
CA ASN A 223 -6.17 -19.42 -3.24
C ASN A 223 -6.37 -18.89 -1.81
N GLU A 224 -7.55 -19.15 -1.26
CA GLU A 224 -7.95 -18.73 0.09
C GLU A 224 -6.92 -19.11 1.16
N THR A 225 -6.52 -20.38 1.22
CA THR A 225 -5.55 -20.88 2.20
C THR A 225 -4.20 -20.16 2.09
N MET A 226 -3.79 -19.83 0.87
CA MET A 226 -2.54 -19.10 0.66
C MET A 226 -2.67 -17.64 1.08
N LEU A 227 -3.80 -17.00 0.79
CA LEU A 227 -4.07 -15.62 1.22
C LEU A 227 -4.09 -15.52 2.75
N GLU A 228 -4.76 -16.44 3.44
CA GLU A 228 -4.76 -16.51 4.93
C GLU A 228 -3.35 -16.67 5.49
N ARG A 229 -2.55 -17.56 4.92
CA ARG A 229 -1.16 -17.77 5.35
C ARG A 229 -0.27 -16.56 5.14
N LEU A 230 -0.55 -15.76 4.10
CA LEU A 230 0.16 -14.51 3.79
C LEU A 230 -0.36 -13.31 4.60
N GLY A 231 -1.42 -13.48 5.38
CA GLY A 231 -2.07 -12.41 6.13
C GLY A 231 -2.86 -11.41 5.27
N LEU A 232 -3.33 -11.85 4.10
CA LEU A 232 -4.01 -11.05 3.08
C LEU A 232 -5.52 -11.31 3.04
#